data_a8514ddfe026784258503c00b584e853
#
_entry.id   a8514ddfe026784258503c00b584e853
#
_cell.length_a   1.000
_cell.length_b   1.000
_cell.length_c   1.000
_cell.angle_alpha   90.00
_cell.angle_beta   90.00
_cell.angle_gamma   90.00
#
_symmetry.space_group_name_H-M   'P 1'
#
loop_
_entity.id
_entity.type
_entity.pdbx_description
1 polymer ?
#
loop_
_entity_poly.entity_id
_entity_poly.type
_entity_poly.pdbx_seq_one_letter_code
_entity_poly.pdbx_strand_id
1 'polypeptide(L)'
;TNQTRDYMMNRYGEHGFDIDLYEGYETFPKKYWPLKNDLHSDQWSAIRYMISGYDENISRPSHLYKNAISYSRNAYGKPSLMLNELRYVLGDSLFYSSIQHLYKKWKLKHIDEDKIIDAIEEHVGEELDWFFDPWLHTTRHLDYEISSFKKVKNNNAWDIELVIKNKGLRFMPLLVETEYEDGSIDRQWWDRHLWRFEDTLKYSSKKKPKAITLDPDVQLMDLDYRNNSTKMDRRFIFDWPGLNYKPRHAVVYRWMPTFYYNYKTSDFSPGLKINKSYGHYENTNFHFYPSLNPKKIYWHMNGWRQAVHYFPRTKFYFWGFNKPGVEEYGVEIEKKWNRVYGRTSTHTFSGGLYFQPKYDSLRAINLGYNPNGRLAVGYLDWNSSIGAVDLNLNAASTMGDYSTWNFHRLTALSTFKSKKIYGVRTFQRVIAGKIWSENQIPGQEHYNIEGNSANDLLRKNYLVDQFYGSFDLFN
;
A
#
# COMPACT_ATOMS: atom_id res chain seq x y z
N THR A 1 7.33 18.61 -18.53
CA THR A 1 6.58 17.38 -18.18
C THR A 1 5.18 17.69 -17.66
N ASN A 2 5.00 18.47 -16.59
CA ASN A 2 3.67 18.85 -16.10
C ASN A 2 2.92 19.74 -17.13
N GLN A 3 3.60 20.69 -17.76
CA GLN A 3 3.01 21.51 -18.81
C GLN A 3 2.51 20.69 -20.01
N THR A 4 3.26 19.67 -20.43
CA THR A 4 2.84 18.77 -21.49
C THR A 4 1.61 17.97 -21.07
N ARG A 5 1.60 17.44 -19.84
CA ARG A 5 0.45 16.74 -19.28
C ARG A 5 -0.77 17.65 -19.21
N ASP A 6 -0.61 18.86 -18.68
CA ASP A 6 -1.71 19.82 -18.53
C ASP A 6 -2.27 20.26 -19.90
N TYR A 7 -1.40 20.45 -20.89
CA TYR A 7 -1.81 20.70 -22.28
C TYR A 7 -2.63 19.54 -22.84
N MET A 8 -2.17 18.31 -22.62
CA MET A 8 -2.86 17.12 -23.10
C MET A 8 -4.18 16.89 -22.35
N MET A 9 -4.22 17.11 -21.04
CA MET A 9 -5.45 17.03 -20.25
C MET A 9 -6.49 18.09 -20.68
N ASN A 10 -6.06 19.32 -20.93
CA ASN A 10 -6.95 20.39 -21.38
C ASN A 10 -7.48 20.15 -22.80
N ARG A 11 -6.69 19.54 -23.68
CA ARG A 11 -7.07 19.29 -25.07
C ARG A 11 -7.89 18.02 -25.25
N TYR A 12 -7.61 16.99 -24.49
CA TYR A 12 -8.16 15.63 -24.69
C TYR A 12 -8.94 15.08 -23.49
N GLY A 13 -9.02 15.84 -22.39
CA GLY A 13 -9.63 15.41 -21.13
C GLY A 13 -8.72 14.56 -20.25
N GLU A 14 -9.24 14.14 -19.09
CA GLU A 14 -8.46 13.40 -18.07
C GLU A 14 -7.77 12.11 -18.57
N HIS A 15 -8.23 11.60 -19.70
CA HIS A 15 -7.75 10.34 -20.29
C HIS A 15 -7.03 10.54 -21.63
N GLY A 16 -6.83 11.78 -22.07
CA GLY A 16 -6.35 12.09 -23.40
C GLY A 16 -4.94 11.61 -23.73
N PHE A 17 -4.08 11.54 -22.73
CA PHE A 17 -2.70 11.08 -22.92
C PHE A 17 -2.62 9.58 -23.26
N ASP A 18 -3.56 8.79 -22.73
CA ASP A 18 -3.60 7.34 -22.97
C ASP A 18 -4.33 7.00 -24.29
N ILE A 19 -5.13 7.92 -24.81
CA ILE A 19 -5.91 7.72 -26.04
C ILE A 19 -5.05 7.86 -27.29
N ASP A 20 -4.09 8.80 -27.31
CA ASP A 20 -3.19 9.00 -28.46
C ASP A 20 -2.22 7.85 -28.70
N LEU A 21 -1.94 7.04 -27.67
CA LEU A 21 -1.10 5.85 -27.80
C LEU A 21 -1.85 4.61 -28.33
N TYR A 22 -3.20 4.67 -28.33
CA TYR A 22 -4.05 3.55 -28.68
C TYR A 22 -5.24 4.04 -29.52
N GLU A 23 -4.99 4.41 -30.78
CA GLU A 23 -6.04 4.62 -31.77
C GLU A 23 -7.01 3.42 -31.78
N GLY A 24 -8.30 3.65 -31.47
CA GLY A 24 -9.32 2.60 -31.39
C GLY A 24 -9.92 2.36 -29.98
N TYR A 25 -9.39 2.97 -28.94
CA TYR A 25 -9.91 2.85 -27.57
C TYR A 25 -11.24 3.56 -27.32
N GLU A 26 -11.66 4.43 -28.22
CA GLU A 26 -12.95 5.14 -28.12
C GLU A 26 -14.18 4.21 -28.16
N THR A 27 -14.01 3.02 -28.71
CA THR A 27 -15.08 2.03 -28.85
C THR A 27 -15.26 1.12 -27.62
N PHE A 28 -14.27 1.06 -26.75
CA PHE A 28 -14.38 0.26 -25.53
C PHE A 28 -15.02 1.09 -24.41
N PRO A 29 -16.04 0.61 -23.70
CA PRO A 29 -16.71 1.40 -22.68
C PRO A 29 -15.74 1.82 -21.58
N LYS A 30 -15.32 3.08 -21.53
CA LYS A 30 -14.47 3.69 -20.47
C LYS A 30 -14.95 3.33 -19.06
N LYS A 31 -16.24 3.07 -18.91
CA LYS A 31 -16.89 2.63 -17.67
C LYS A 31 -16.34 1.31 -17.14
N TYR A 32 -15.93 0.38 -18.01
CA TYR A 32 -15.46 -0.95 -17.63
C TYR A 32 -13.93 -1.07 -17.61
N TRP A 33 -13.24 -0.08 -18.19
CA TRP A 33 -11.79 -0.02 -18.26
C TRP A 33 -11.28 1.32 -17.72
N PRO A 34 -11.22 1.49 -16.40
CA PRO A 34 -10.73 2.74 -15.82
C PRO A 34 -9.24 2.91 -16.15
N LEU A 35 -8.92 4.05 -16.74
CA LEU A 35 -7.56 4.39 -17.09
C LEU A 35 -6.78 4.84 -15.86
N LYS A 36 -5.45 4.72 -15.96
CA LYS A 36 -4.51 5.19 -14.95
C LYS A 36 -4.60 6.72 -14.83
N ASN A 37 -4.80 7.24 -13.64
CA ASN A 37 -4.62 8.65 -13.36
C ASN A 37 -3.16 8.90 -12.97
N ASP A 38 -2.45 9.72 -13.75
CA ASP A 38 -1.01 9.95 -13.55
C ASP A 38 -0.73 10.70 -12.24
N LEU A 39 -1.54 11.69 -11.88
CA LEU A 39 -1.41 12.39 -10.60
C LEU A 39 -1.53 11.41 -9.43
N HIS A 40 -2.56 10.56 -9.41
CA HIS A 40 -2.71 9.53 -8.38
C HIS A 40 -1.55 8.55 -8.36
N SER A 41 -1.01 8.21 -9.51
CA SER A 41 0.17 7.33 -9.61
C SER A 41 1.43 7.95 -9.00
N ASP A 42 1.65 9.24 -9.28
CA ASP A 42 2.78 10.00 -8.74
C ASP A 42 2.62 10.20 -7.23
N GLN A 43 1.42 10.53 -6.76
CA GLN A 43 1.09 10.61 -5.34
C GLN A 43 1.34 9.27 -4.64
N TRP A 44 0.87 8.14 -5.19
CA TRP A 44 1.14 6.82 -4.62
C TRP A 44 2.63 6.49 -4.57
N SER A 45 3.37 6.89 -5.59
CA SER A 45 4.82 6.70 -5.63
C SER A 45 5.55 7.50 -4.55
N ALA A 46 5.14 8.75 -4.32
CA ALA A 46 5.66 9.59 -3.26
C ALA A 46 5.26 9.07 -1.88
N ILE A 47 3.99 8.73 -1.65
CA ILE A 47 3.51 8.17 -0.40
C ILE A 47 4.29 6.90 -0.02
N ARG A 48 4.49 5.99 -0.97
CA ARG A 48 5.29 4.79 -0.73
C ARG A 48 6.69 5.12 -0.22
N TYR A 49 7.31 6.17 -0.77
CA TYR A 49 8.62 6.64 -0.33
C TYR A 49 8.52 7.27 1.06
N MET A 50 7.58 8.16 1.30
CA MET A 50 7.39 8.87 2.56
C MET A 50 7.17 7.91 3.74
N ILE A 51 6.35 6.88 3.56
CA ILE A 51 6.06 5.88 4.61
C ILE A 51 7.15 4.80 4.75
N SER A 52 8.14 4.76 3.85
CA SER A 52 9.21 3.74 3.87
C SER A 52 10.22 3.92 5.01
N GLY A 53 10.27 5.11 5.60
CA GLY A 53 11.29 5.53 6.57
C GLY A 53 12.63 5.91 5.94
N TYR A 54 12.69 6.04 4.61
CA TYR A 54 13.82 6.60 3.88
C TYR A 54 13.59 8.05 3.48
N ASP A 55 12.45 8.62 3.86
CA ASP A 55 12.08 9.98 3.48
C ASP A 55 13.14 10.99 3.94
N GLU A 56 13.42 11.95 3.07
CA GLU A 56 14.35 13.04 3.27
C GLU A 56 13.72 14.34 2.77
N ASN A 57 14.22 15.46 3.25
CA ASN A 57 13.82 16.77 2.77
C ASN A 57 14.27 16.99 1.32
N ILE A 58 13.55 17.85 0.60
CA ILE A 58 13.81 18.14 -0.81
C ILE A 58 15.08 18.97 -0.96
N SER A 59 15.21 20.04 -0.14
CA SER A 59 16.38 20.93 -0.17
C SER A 59 17.58 20.26 0.46
N ARG A 60 18.33 19.56 -0.39
CA ARG A 60 19.54 18.83 0.01
C ARG A 60 20.51 18.71 -1.16
N PRO A 61 21.82 18.90 -0.96
CA PRO A 61 22.80 18.59 -1.99
C PRO A 61 22.68 17.18 -2.54
N SER A 62 22.70 17.03 -3.85
CA SER A 62 22.38 15.77 -4.53
C SER A 62 23.25 14.58 -4.10
N HIS A 63 24.54 14.83 -3.78
CA HIS A 63 25.49 13.82 -3.33
C HIS A 63 25.26 13.36 -1.87
N LEU A 64 24.40 14.04 -1.10
CA LEU A 64 24.09 13.71 0.28
C LEU A 64 22.83 12.86 0.42
N TYR A 65 22.08 12.62 -0.64
CA TYR A 65 20.94 11.70 -0.57
C TYR A 65 21.38 10.26 -0.27
N LYS A 66 20.62 9.58 0.55
CA LYS A 66 20.95 8.23 1.06
C LYS A 66 21.15 7.19 -0.05
N ASN A 67 20.41 7.29 -1.13
CA ASN A 67 20.48 6.36 -2.27
C ASN A 67 19.82 6.95 -3.52
N ALA A 68 19.95 6.26 -4.65
CA ALA A 68 19.38 6.69 -5.93
C ALA A 68 17.84 6.85 -5.92
N ILE A 69 17.13 6.05 -5.12
CA ILE A 69 15.66 6.17 -4.99
C ILE A 69 15.33 7.47 -4.25
N SER A 70 16.03 7.75 -3.16
CA SER A 70 15.89 8.99 -2.39
C SER A 70 16.18 10.21 -3.27
N TYR A 71 17.28 10.19 -4.01
CA TYR A 71 17.59 11.23 -5.01
C TYR A 71 16.46 11.42 -6.00
N SER A 72 16.01 10.35 -6.66
CA SER A 72 14.95 10.43 -7.68
C SER A 72 13.63 10.98 -7.12
N ARG A 73 13.26 10.59 -5.91
CA ARG A 73 12.01 11.05 -5.29
C ARG A 73 12.08 12.51 -4.84
N ASN A 74 13.20 12.94 -4.29
CA ASN A 74 13.36 14.31 -3.80
C ASN A 74 13.75 15.31 -4.89
N ALA A 75 14.47 14.88 -5.95
CA ALA A 75 14.82 15.76 -7.05
C ALA A 75 13.70 15.90 -8.12
N TYR A 76 12.79 14.94 -8.24
CA TYR A 76 11.77 14.94 -9.29
C TYR A 76 10.35 14.72 -8.77
N GLY A 77 10.10 13.66 -8.01
CA GLY A 77 8.76 13.24 -7.63
C GLY A 77 8.07 14.20 -6.66
N LYS A 78 8.70 14.49 -5.53
CA LYS A 78 8.15 15.41 -4.52
C LYS A 78 8.05 16.85 -5.02
N PRO A 79 9.08 17.44 -5.70
CA PRO A 79 8.97 18.77 -6.27
C PRO A 79 7.83 18.92 -7.28
N SER A 80 7.59 17.92 -8.12
CA SER A 80 6.46 17.92 -9.04
C SER A 80 5.11 18.02 -8.32
N LEU A 81 4.96 17.28 -7.21
CA LEU A 81 3.74 17.31 -6.39
C LEU A 81 3.62 18.59 -5.57
N MET A 82 4.75 19.14 -5.08
CA MET A 82 4.79 20.44 -4.43
C MET A 82 4.27 21.55 -5.36
N LEU A 83 4.75 21.60 -6.59
CA LEU A 83 4.25 22.58 -7.58
C LEU A 83 2.78 22.37 -7.93
N ASN A 84 2.30 21.14 -7.89
CA ASN A 84 0.89 20.84 -8.08
C ASN A 84 0.02 21.36 -6.93
N GLU A 85 0.48 21.22 -5.68
CA GLU A 85 -0.19 21.82 -4.52
C GLU A 85 -0.10 23.35 -4.52
N LEU A 86 1.02 23.93 -4.96
CA LEU A 86 1.13 25.38 -5.12
C LEU A 86 0.11 25.91 -6.15
N ARG A 87 -0.05 25.20 -7.26
CA ARG A 87 -1.09 25.51 -8.26
C ARG A 87 -2.50 25.43 -7.67
N TYR A 88 -2.76 24.42 -6.84
CA TYR A 88 -4.04 24.27 -6.15
C TYR A 88 -4.35 25.45 -5.22
N VAL A 89 -3.33 25.97 -4.52
CA VAL A 89 -3.48 27.11 -3.61
C VAL A 89 -3.66 28.42 -4.35
N LEU A 90 -2.84 28.68 -5.37
CA LEU A 90 -2.84 29.93 -6.12
C LEU A 90 -3.91 30.00 -7.21
N GLY A 91 -4.41 28.85 -7.64
CA GLY A 91 -5.22 28.72 -8.84
C GLY A 91 -4.37 28.84 -10.12
N ASP A 92 -4.95 28.39 -11.23
CA ASP A 92 -4.24 28.27 -12.51
C ASP A 92 -3.65 29.59 -13.01
N SER A 93 -4.44 30.66 -13.00
CA SER A 93 -4.01 31.96 -13.56
C SER A 93 -2.79 32.53 -12.83
N LEU A 94 -2.85 32.60 -11.51
CA LEU A 94 -1.78 33.16 -10.71
C LEU A 94 -0.55 32.26 -10.70
N PHE A 95 -0.74 30.93 -10.62
CA PHE A 95 0.35 29.97 -10.71
C PHE A 95 1.14 30.10 -12.02
N TYR A 96 0.46 30.04 -13.16
CA TYR A 96 1.16 30.11 -14.45
C TYR A 96 1.79 31.46 -14.71
N SER A 97 1.17 32.56 -14.28
CA SER A 97 1.80 33.89 -14.39
C SER A 97 3.02 34.02 -13.50
N SER A 98 3.05 33.42 -12.30
CA SER A 98 4.20 33.38 -11.41
C SER A 98 5.36 32.58 -12.01
N ILE A 99 5.08 31.42 -12.62
CA ILE A 99 6.11 30.65 -13.33
C ILE A 99 6.67 31.41 -14.55
N GLN A 100 5.81 32.14 -15.28
CA GLN A 100 6.28 32.99 -16.37
C GLN A 100 7.14 34.15 -15.87
N HIS A 101 6.78 34.78 -14.72
CA HIS A 101 7.58 35.82 -14.09
C HIS A 101 8.95 35.29 -13.68
N LEU A 102 8.98 34.16 -12.98
CA LEU A 102 10.20 33.45 -12.60
C LEU A 102 11.10 33.20 -13.83
N TYR A 103 10.53 32.64 -14.91
CA TYR A 103 11.28 32.40 -16.14
C TYR A 103 11.83 33.67 -16.77
N LYS A 104 11.04 34.74 -16.87
CA LYS A 104 11.49 36.02 -17.44
C LYS A 104 12.62 36.65 -16.64
N LYS A 105 12.54 36.59 -15.30
CA LYS A 105 13.54 37.20 -14.38
C LYS A 105 14.85 36.44 -14.37
N TRP A 106 14.81 35.11 -14.45
CA TRP A 106 15.96 34.24 -14.22
C TRP A 106 16.46 33.44 -15.43
N LYS A 107 15.81 33.51 -16.59
CA LYS A 107 16.27 32.78 -17.78
C LYS A 107 17.73 33.07 -18.07
N LEU A 108 18.50 32.01 -18.37
CA LEU A 108 19.94 32.07 -18.67
C LEU A 108 20.81 32.62 -17.51
N LYS A 109 20.34 32.63 -16.28
CA LYS A 109 21.08 32.98 -15.08
C LYS A 109 21.13 31.79 -14.13
N HIS A 110 22.10 31.81 -13.20
CA HIS A 110 22.13 30.84 -12.12
C HIS A 110 21.03 31.14 -11.11
N ILE A 111 20.25 30.13 -10.80
CA ILE A 111 19.13 30.19 -9.87
C ILE A 111 19.37 29.22 -8.71
N ASP A 112 18.99 29.61 -7.52
CA ASP A 112 18.95 28.82 -6.30
C ASP A 112 17.52 28.81 -5.73
N GLU A 113 17.34 28.16 -4.62
CA GLU A 113 16.06 27.98 -3.95
C GLU A 113 15.44 29.32 -3.56
N ASP A 114 16.20 30.18 -2.87
CA ASP A 114 15.73 31.50 -2.40
C ASP A 114 15.22 32.34 -3.58
N LYS A 115 15.96 32.37 -4.68
CA LYS A 115 15.58 33.14 -5.88
C LYS A 115 14.30 32.60 -6.55
N ILE A 116 14.02 31.31 -6.42
CA ILE A 116 12.76 30.72 -6.92
C ILE A 116 11.60 31.22 -6.06
N ILE A 117 11.76 31.13 -4.74
CA ILE A 117 10.74 31.53 -3.78
C ILE A 117 10.47 33.02 -3.91
N ASP A 118 11.52 33.87 -3.79
CA ASP A 118 11.41 35.33 -3.92
C ASP A 118 10.70 35.76 -5.20
N ALA A 119 11.00 35.15 -6.33
CA ALA A 119 10.38 35.52 -7.60
C ALA A 119 8.90 35.14 -7.70
N ILE A 120 8.50 34.04 -7.03
CA ILE A 120 7.10 33.63 -6.96
C ILE A 120 6.35 34.56 -6.00
N GLU A 121 6.88 34.83 -4.82
CA GLU A 121 6.29 35.71 -3.80
C GLU A 121 6.15 37.13 -4.30
N GLU A 122 7.19 37.69 -4.96
CA GLU A 122 7.13 38.98 -5.60
C GLU A 122 5.96 39.13 -6.58
N HIS A 123 5.67 38.08 -7.35
CA HIS A 123 4.58 38.09 -8.31
C HIS A 123 3.21 37.87 -7.66
N VAL A 124 3.15 37.00 -6.64
CA VAL A 124 1.93 36.67 -5.88
C VAL A 124 1.55 37.83 -4.95
N GLY A 125 2.55 38.54 -4.41
CA GLY A 125 2.36 39.62 -3.43
C GLY A 125 2.10 39.13 -1.99
N GLU A 126 2.41 37.89 -1.69
CA GLU A 126 2.26 37.27 -0.38
C GLU A 126 3.50 36.41 -0.04
N GLU A 127 3.85 36.32 1.24
CA GLU A 127 4.85 35.38 1.74
C GLU A 127 4.31 33.94 1.72
N LEU A 128 5.08 33.00 1.16
CA LEU A 128 4.73 31.61 1.00
C LEU A 128 5.63 30.63 1.80
N ASP A 129 6.38 31.14 2.77
CA ASP A 129 7.23 30.33 3.66
C ASP A 129 6.43 29.19 4.32
N TRP A 130 5.20 29.48 4.73
CA TRP A 130 4.30 28.49 5.31
C TRP A 130 4.04 27.29 4.38
N PHE A 131 4.18 27.50 3.05
CA PHE A 131 4.03 26.47 2.04
C PHE A 131 5.38 25.81 1.71
N PHE A 132 6.42 26.60 1.42
CA PHE A 132 7.71 26.10 0.94
C PHE A 132 8.52 25.40 2.03
N ASP A 133 8.64 25.96 3.23
CA ASP A 133 9.45 25.41 4.32
C ASP A 133 9.11 23.96 4.68
N PRO A 134 7.83 23.62 4.91
CA PRO A 134 7.47 22.24 5.22
C PRO A 134 7.82 21.23 4.10
N TRP A 135 7.74 21.66 2.84
CA TRP A 135 8.08 20.84 1.69
C TRP A 135 9.58 20.67 1.48
N LEU A 136 10.32 21.77 1.57
CA LEU A 136 11.74 21.82 1.19
C LEU A 136 12.64 21.34 2.32
N HIS A 137 12.39 21.75 3.54
CA HIS A 137 13.30 21.58 4.67
C HIS A 137 12.88 20.51 5.67
N THR A 138 11.68 19.94 5.54
CA THR A 138 11.19 18.94 6.48
C THR A 138 10.69 17.65 5.78
N THR A 139 10.40 16.65 6.59
CA THR A 139 9.69 15.43 6.16
C THR A 139 8.27 15.37 6.75
N ARG A 140 7.69 16.53 7.04
CA ARG A 140 6.34 16.63 7.59
C ARG A 140 5.31 16.25 6.54
N HIS A 141 4.30 15.49 6.95
CA HIS A 141 3.23 15.01 6.08
C HIS A 141 1.94 15.76 6.34
N LEU A 142 1.09 15.83 5.33
CA LEU A 142 -0.29 16.22 5.43
C LEU A 142 -1.15 14.98 5.65
N ASP A 143 -2.14 15.07 6.56
CA ASP A 143 -3.08 13.98 6.81
C ASP A 143 -4.31 14.53 7.50
N TYR A 144 -5.27 14.98 6.73
CA TYR A 144 -6.56 15.44 7.22
C TYR A 144 -7.51 14.27 7.43
N GLU A 145 -8.41 14.42 8.40
CA GLU A 145 -9.42 13.43 8.74
C GLU A 145 -10.73 14.09 9.13
N ILE A 146 -11.83 13.56 8.65
CA ILE A 146 -13.14 13.84 9.22
C ILE A 146 -13.30 13.01 10.51
N SER A 147 -13.08 13.66 11.64
CA SER A 147 -13.17 13.02 12.95
C SER A 147 -14.62 12.83 13.41
N SER A 148 -15.50 13.81 13.09
CA SER A 148 -16.91 13.77 13.41
C SER A 148 -17.72 14.54 12.38
N PHE A 149 -18.89 14.03 12.04
CA PHE A 149 -19.88 14.68 11.21
C PHE A 149 -21.25 14.57 11.87
N LYS A 150 -21.83 15.71 12.21
CA LYS A 150 -23.19 15.81 12.78
C LYS A 150 -24.05 16.69 11.91
N LYS A 151 -25.31 16.29 11.74
CA LYS A 151 -26.33 17.06 11.06
C LYS A 151 -27.60 17.05 11.86
N VAL A 152 -28.12 18.22 12.16
CA VAL A 152 -29.36 18.40 12.95
C VAL A 152 -30.34 19.22 12.13
N LYS A 153 -31.56 18.75 12.02
CA LYS A 153 -32.65 19.52 11.39
C LYS A 153 -33.12 20.56 12.35
N ASN A 154 -33.04 21.83 11.98
CA ASN A 154 -33.49 22.98 12.75
C ASN A 154 -34.45 23.80 11.90
N ASN A 155 -35.74 23.81 12.23
CA ASN A 155 -36.80 24.44 11.43
C ASN A 155 -36.76 23.97 9.96
N ASN A 156 -36.46 24.87 9.02
CA ASN A 156 -36.38 24.60 7.57
C ASN A 156 -34.94 24.43 7.05
N ALA A 157 -33.95 24.32 7.95
CA ALA A 157 -32.55 24.16 7.59
C ALA A 157 -31.92 22.97 8.31
N TRP A 158 -30.77 22.56 7.82
CA TRP A 158 -29.90 21.56 8.43
C TRP A 158 -28.66 22.25 8.96
N ASP A 159 -28.43 22.19 10.26
CA ASP A 159 -27.19 22.63 10.87
C ASP A 159 -26.18 21.50 10.79
N ILE A 160 -25.01 21.83 10.26
CA ILE A 160 -23.91 20.90 9.97
C ILE A 160 -22.75 21.29 10.86
N GLU A 161 -22.23 20.31 11.58
CA GLU A 161 -21.00 20.41 12.37
C GLU A 161 -20.03 19.34 11.90
N LEU A 162 -18.89 19.79 11.36
CA LEU A 162 -17.82 18.95 10.85
C LEU A 162 -16.55 19.20 11.66
N VAL A 163 -16.06 18.16 12.34
CA VAL A 163 -14.77 18.21 13.06
C VAL A 163 -13.70 17.63 12.14
N ILE A 164 -12.75 18.47 11.78
CA ILE A 164 -11.60 18.11 10.95
C ILE A 164 -10.37 18.05 11.84
N LYS A 165 -9.60 16.96 11.73
CA LYS A 165 -8.30 16.80 12.39
C LYS A 165 -7.20 16.74 11.36
N ASN A 166 -6.05 17.30 11.70
CA ASN A 166 -4.81 17.06 10.98
C ASN A 166 -3.92 16.13 11.81
N LYS A 167 -3.72 14.91 11.35
CA LYS A 167 -2.81 13.93 11.96
C LYS A 167 -1.37 14.14 11.54
N GLY A 168 -1.17 14.91 10.46
CA GLY A 168 0.13 15.31 9.96
C GLY A 168 0.67 16.55 10.69
N LEU A 169 1.83 17.00 10.24
CA LEU A 169 2.51 18.19 10.77
C LEU A 169 2.65 19.30 9.73
N ARG A 170 2.02 19.13 8.57
CA ARG A 170 1.94 20.10 7.49
C ARG A 170 0.49 20.57 7.34
N PHE A 171 0.29 21.84 7.09
CA PHE A 171 -1.02 22.46 7.00
C PHE A 171 -1.21 23.04 5.60
N MET A 172 -2.41 22.89 5.05
CA MET A 172 -2.77 23.37 3.72
C MET A 172 -4.20 23.90 3.73
N PRO A 173 -4.53 24.92 2.93
CA PRO A 173 -5.92 25.26 2.64
C PRO A 173 -6.65 24.05 2.06
N LEU A 174 -7.90 23.91 2.39
CA LEU A 174 -8.67 22.71 2.10
C LEU A 174 -10.00 23.05 1.46
N LEU A 175 -10.29 22.44 0.32
CA LEU A 175 -11.63 22.48 -0.28
C LEU A 175 -12.50 21.42 0.38
N VAL A 176 -13.65 21.83 0.89
CA VAL A 176 -14.66 20.94 1.48
C VAL A 176 -15.85 20.87 0.55
N GLU A 177 -16.22 19.67 0.14
CA GLU A 177 -17.38 19.40 -0.69
C GLU A 177 -18.49 18.78 0.15
N THR A 178 -19.72 19.30 0.00
CA THR A 178 -20.93 18.73 0.59
C THR A 178 -21.84 18.23 -0.52
N GLU A 179 -22.07 16.94 -0.58
CA GLU A 179 -23.09 16.30 -1.41
C GLU A 179 -24.43 16.27 -0.66
N TYR A 180 -25.49 16.69 -1.30
CA TYR A 180 -26.85 16.66 -0.73
C TYR A 180 -27.68 15.48 -1.26
N GLU A 181 -28.79 15.17 -0.58
CA GLU A 181 -29.67 14.06 -0.99
C GLU A 181 -30.32 14.28 -2.37
N ASP A 182 -30.48 15.53 -2.80
CA ASP A 182 -30.99 15.88 -4.13
C ASP A 182 -29.96 15.76 -5.24
N GLY A 183 -28.73 15.33 -4.90
CA GLY A 183 -27.62 15.18 -5.84
C GLY A 183 -26.86 16.48 -6.16
N SER A 184 -27.28 17.61 -5.59
CA SER A 184 -26.53 18.86 -5.72
C SER A 184 -25.27 18.85 -4.84
N ILE A 185 -24.30 19.68 -5.20
CA ILE A 185 -22.99 19.77 -4.58
C ILE A 185 -22.71 21.23 -4.25
N ASP A 186 -22.26 21.50 -3.03
CA ASP A 186 -21.67 22.76 -2.62
C ASP A 186 -20.20 22.57 -2.26
N ARG A 187 -19.36 23.53 -2.65
CA ARG A 187 -17.94 23.55 -2.35
C ARG A 187 -17.57 24.83 -1.62
N GLN A 188 -16.83 24.71 -0.55
CA GLN A 188 -16.34 25.85 0.22
C GLN A 188 -14.89 25.64 0.62
N TRP A 189 -14.12 26.73 0.58
CA TRP A 189 -12.77 26.72 1.11
C TRP A 189 -12.83 26.80 2.63
N TRP A 190 -12.06 25.91 3.25
CA TRP A 190 -11.77 25.93 4.66
C TRP A 190 -10.42 26.61 4.83
N ASP A 191 -10.47 27.83 5.41
CA ASP A 191 -9.40 28.79 5.27
C ASP A 191 -8.21 28.59 6.23
N ARG A 192 -7.16 29.30 5.91
CA ARG A 192 -5.76 29.31 6.37
C ARG A 192 -5.53 29.56 7.86
N HIS A 193 -6.52 29.96 8.63
CA HIS A 193 -6.34 30.21 10.08
C HIS A 193 -6.09 28.94 10.91
N LEU A 194 -5.71 27.88 10.27
CA LEU A 194 -5.83 26.49 10.72
C LEU A 194 -4.50 25.85 11.03
N TRP A 195 -3.60 26.58 11.60
CA TRP A 195 -2.45 26.02 12.29
C TRP A 195 -2.87 25.22 13.54
N ARG A 196 -4.08 24.64 13.50
CA ARG A 196 -4.64 23.82 14.55
C ARG A 196 -4.72 22.37 14.10
N PHE A 197 -4.40 21.47 15.01
CA PHE A 197 -4.51 20.03 14.75
C PHE A 197 -5.97 19.55 14.73
N GLU A 198 -6.88 20.33 15.26
CA GLU A 198 -8.32 20.05 15.25
C GLU A 198 -9.10 21.37 15.16
N ASP A 199 -10.10 21.40 14.32
CA ASP A 199 -11.02 22.52 14.20
C ASP A 199 -12.42 22.05 13.81
N THR A 200 -13.42 22.91 14.05
CA THR A 200 -14.83 22.62 13.79
C THR A 200 -15.41 23.60 12.79
N LEU A 201 -15.77 23.10 11.61
CA LEU A 201 -16.51 23.86 10.61
C LEU A 201 -18.02 23.73 10.88
N LYS A 202 -18.71 24.89 11.05
CA LYS A 202 -20.16 24.96 11.26
C LYS A 202 -20.82 25.79 10.17
N TYR A 203 -21.84 25.24 9.56
CA TYR A 203 -22.66 25.94 8.55
C TYR A 203 -24.05 25.34 8.49
N SER A 204 -24.98 26.08 7.84
CA SER A 204 -26.37 25.62 7.69
C SER A 204 -26.73 25.56 6.23
N SER A 205 -27.55 24.59 5.87
CA SER A 205 -28.08 24.41 4.51
C SER A 205 -29.57 24.10 4.52
N LYS A 206 -30.32 24.62 3.54
CA LYS A 206 -31.73 24.23 3.34
C LYS A 206 -31.86 22.79 2.83
N LYS A 207 -30.80 22.25 2.24
CA LYS A 207 -30.75 20.90 1.68
C LYS A 207 -30.18 19.91 2.70
N LYS A 208 -30.66 18.69 2.67
CA LYS A 208 -30.20 17.64 3.59
C LYS A 208 -28.85 17.10 3.13
N PRO A 209 -27.77 17.25 3.92
CA PRO A 209 -26.47 16.73 3.56
C PRO A 209 -26.46 15.21 3.55
N LYS A 210 -25.83 14.62 2.52
CA LYS A 210 -25.66 13.19 2.31
C LYS A 210 -24.26 12.73 2.65
N ALA A 211 -23.26 13.39 2.10
CA ALA A 211 -21.84 13.10 2.33
C ALA A 211 -21.00 14.38 2.32
N ILE A 212 -19.87 14.33 3.01
CA ILE A 212 -18.86 15.39 3.00
C ILE A 212 -17.53 14.78 2.61
N THR A 213 -16.78 15.49 1.75
CA THR A 213 -15.45 15.07 1.29
C THR A 213 -14.48 16.24 1.38
N LEU A 214 -13.33 15.99 1.99
CA LEU A 214 -12.18 16.90 2.02
C LEU A 214 -11.32 16.66 0.79
N ASP A 215 -10.86 17.75 0.15
CA ASP A 215 -10.06 17.70 -1.09
C ASP A 215 -10.71 16.79 -2.15
N PRO A 216 -11.92 17.09 -2.62
CA PRO A 216 -12.68 16.20 -3.50
C PRO A 216 -11.96 15.89 -4.82
N ASP A 217 -11.10 16.80 -5.27
CA ASP A 217 -10.34 16.68 -6.51
C ASP A 217 -8.98 15.99 -6.33
N VAL A 218 -8.66 15.53 -5.10
CA VAL A 218 -7.44 14.78 -4.72
C VAL A 218 -6.16 15.51 -5.15
N GLN A 219 -6.11 16.82 -4.93
CA GLN A 219 -4.96 17.65 -5.30
C GLN A 219 -3.86 17.62 -4.25
N LEU A 220 -4.23 17.42 -2.98
CA LEU A 220 -3.31 17.44 -1.86
C LEU A 220 -2.60 16.09 -1.65
N MET A 221 -1.37 16.19 -1.16
CA MET A 221 -0.57 15.03 -0.75
C MET A 221 -0.95 14.56 0.65
N ASP A 222 -2.23 14.32 0.82
CA ASP A 222 -2.76 13.71 2.03
C ASP A 222 -2.26 12.27 2.18
N LEU A 223 -1.80 11.90 3.37
CA LEU A 223 -1.19 10.61 3.58
C LEU A 223 -2.22 9.47 3.53
N ASP A 224 -3.40 9.66 4.12
CA ASP A 224 -4.46 8.63 4.13
C ASP A 224 -5.82 9.18 3.72
N TYR A 225 -6.05 9.31 2.45
CA TYR A 225 -7.29 9.85 1.90
C TYR A 225 -8.57 9.05 2.26
N ARG A 226 -8.47 7.87 2.88
CA ARG A 226 -9.65 7.08 3.29
C ARG A 226 -10.47 7.74 4.39
N ASN A 227 -9.85 8.61 5.17
CA ASN A 227 -10.48 9.35 6.27
C ASN A 227 -10.97 10.75 5.87
N ASN A 228 -10.76 11.14 4.60
CA ASN A 228 -11.15 12.44 4.06
C ASN A 228 -12.61 12.50 3.62
N SER A 229 -13.36 11.42 3.67
CA SER A 229 -14.76 11.41 3.29
C SER A 229 -15.62 10.64 4.28
N THR A 230 -16.81 11.15 4.56
CA THR A 230 -17.82 10.44 5.34
C THR A 230 -18.33 9.19 4.62
N LYS A 231 -18.08 9.09 3.31
CA LYS A 231 -18.46 7.95 2.47
C LYS A 231 -17.39 7.69 1.42
N MET A 232 -16.43 6.84 1.78
CA MET A 232 -15.40 6.40 0.82
C MET A 232 -16.01 5.66 -0.37
N ASP A 233 -15.62 6.04 -1.57
CA ASP A 233 -16.09 5.40 -2.81
C ASP A 233 -15.54 3.97 -2.95
N ARG A 234 -16.31 3.11 -3.62
CA ARG A 234 -15.97 1.71 -3.88
C ARG A 234 -16.10 1.41 -5.36
N ARG A 235 -15.02 0.95 -5.98
CA ARG A 235 -15.00 0.61 -7.40
C ARG A 235 -14.90 -0.89 -7.59
N PHE A 236 -15.86 -1.46 -8.30
CA PHE A 236 -15.89 -2.87 -8.68
C PHE A 236 -15.49 -2.98 -10.14
N ILE A 237 -14.34 -3.60 -10.40
CA ILE A 237 -13.77 -3.72 -11.73
C ILE A 237 -13.35 -5.16 -12.03
N PHE A 238 -13.37 -5.53 -13.32
CA PHE A 238 -12.82 -6.79 -13.76
C PHE A 238 -11.28 -6.78 -13.67
N ASP A 239 -10.67 -7.84 -13.11
CA ASP A 239 -9.21 -7.95 -12.92
C ASP A 239 -8.54 -8.39 -14.22
N TRP A 240 -8.39 -7.46 -15.17
CA TRP A 240 -7.74 -7.77 -16.44
C TRP A 240 -6.22 -7.66 -16.31
N PRO A 241 -5.45 -8.58 -16.92
CA PRO A 241 -3.99 -8.49 -16.93
C PRO A 241 -3.49 -7.13 -17.46
N GLY A 242 -2.60 -6.49 -16.71
CA GLY A 242 -2.05 -5.17 -17.07
C GLY A 242 -2.84 -3.97 -16.58
N LEU A 243 -4.03 -4.15 -16.01
CA LEU A 243 -4.80 -3.04 -15.47
C LEU A 243 -4.15 -2.45 -14.21
N ASN A 244 -3.58 -1.26 -14.32
CA ASN A 244 -2.95 -0.54 -13.21
C ASN A 244 -3.81 0.65 -12.74
N TYR A 245 -5.02 0.37 -12.29
CA TYR A 245 -5.93 1.36 -11.75
C TYR A 245 -5.82 1.42 -10.22
N LYS A 246 -5.32 2.52 -9.67
CA LYS A 246 -5.11 2.75 -8.23
C LYS A 246 -5.56 4.16 -7.84
N PRO A 247 -6.87 4.43 -7.80
CA PRO A 247 -7.38 5.73 -7.41
C PRO A 247 -7.06 6.01 -5.93
N ARG A 248 -6.96 7.29 -5.58
CA ARG A 248 -6.80 7.73 -4.20
C ARG A 248 -8.14 7.88 -3.48
N HIS A 249 -9.18 8.25 -4.22
CA HIS A 249 -10.53 8.52 -3.70
C HIS A 249 -11.42 7.27 -3.55
N ALA A 250 -10.93 6.07 -3.94
CA ALA A 250 -11.77 4.87 -3.90
C ALA A 250 -10.98 3.62 -3.48
N VAL A 251 -11.67 2.74 -2.76
CA VAL A 251 -11.23 1.36 -2.53
C VAL A 251 -11.60 0.53 -3.75
N VAL A 252 -10.66 -0.21 -4.31
CA VAL A 252 -10.86 -1.00 -5.52
C VAL A 252 -11.10 -2.47 -5.16
N TYR A 253 -12.18 -3.00 -5.67
CA TYR A 253 -12.52 -4.42 -5.66
C TYR A 253 -12.36 -4.97 -7.07
N ARG A 254 -11.32 -5.77 -7.31
CA ARG A 254 -11.09 -6.46 -8.57
C ARG A 254 -11.65 -7.86 -8.47
N TRP A 255 -12.32 -8.31 -9.51
CA TRP A 255 -12.84 -9.67 -9.55
C TRP A 255 -12.52 -10.32 -10.89
N MET A 256 -12.31 -11.63 -10.86
CA MET A 256 -12.16 -12.44 -12.07
C MET A 256 -12.64 -13.87 -11.80
N PRO A 257 -13.21 -14.54 -12.80
CA PRO A 257 -13.44 -15.96 -12.72
C PRO A 257 -12.08 -16.69 -12.64
N THR A 258 -12.05 -17.78 -11.90
CA THR A 258 -10.86 -18.61 -11.74
C THR A 258 -11.31 -20.05 -11.62
N PHE A 259 -10.39 -20.99 -11.52
CA PHE A 259 -10.70 -22.38 -11.28
C PHE A 259 -9.55 -23.02 -10.49
N TYR A 260 -9.90 -24.12 -9.82
CA TYR A 260 -8.99 -24.95 -9.08
C TYR A 260 -9.13 -26.39 -9.59
N TYR A 261 -8.04 -27.06 -9.82
CA TYR A 261 -8.01 -28.45 -10.24
C TYR A 261 -7.07 -29.25 -9.36
N ASN A 262 -7.60 -30.30 -8.74
CA ASN A 262 -6.81 -31.27 -7.99
C ASN A 262 -6.62 -32.54 -8.84
N TYR A 263 -5.43 -32.72 -9.37
CA TYR A 263 -5.10 -33.84 -10.25
C TYR A 263 -5.16 -35.19 -9.55
N LYS A 264 -4.98 -35.29 -8.22
CA LYS A 264 -5.04 -36.55 -7.47
C LYS A 264 -6.45 -37.03 -7.26
N THR A 265 -7.39 -36.14 -7.06
CA THR A 265 -8.80 -36.48 -6.88
C THR A 265 -9.61 -36.25 -8.15
N SER A 266 -8.98 -35.77 -9.21
CA SER A 266 -9.62 -35.31 -10.44
C SER A 266 -10.78 -34.34 -10.20
N ASP A 267 -10.64 -33.53 -9.16
CA ASP A 267 -11.67 -32.60 -8.72
C ASP A 267 -11.47 -31.25 -9.41
N PHE A 268 -12.47 -30.82 -10.16
CA PHE A 268 -12.52 -29.54 -10.82
C PHE A 268 -13.48 -28.61 -10.08
N SER A 269 -13.02 -27.45 -9.73
CA SER A 269 -13.79 -26.44 -8.99
C SER A 269 -13.72 -25.10 -9.69
N PRO A 270 -14.77 -24.68 -10.42
CA PRO A 270 -14.85 -23.30 -10.90
C PRO A 270 -14.91 -22.36 -9.71
N GLY A 271 -14.46 -21.14 -9.88
CA GLY A 271 -14.37 -20.23 -8.74
C GLY A 271 -14.36 -18.77 -9.10
N LEU A 272 -14.25 -17.95 -8.07
CA LEU A 272 -14.19 -16.51 -8.15
C LEU A 272 -13.02 -16.01 -7.30
N LYS A 273 -12.19 -15.17 -7.90
CA LYS A 273 -11.18 -14.38 -7.19
C LYS A 273 -11.71 -12.96 -6.97
N ILE A 274 -11.59 -12.46 -5.77
CA ILE A 274 -11.85 -11.06 -5.42
C ILE A 274 -10.60 -10.49 -4.74
N ASN A 275 -10.10 -9.36 -5.24
CA ASN A 275 -9.02 -8.62 -4.62
C ASN A 275 -9.54 -7.26 -4.17
N LYS A 276 -9.50 -6.98 -2.86
CA LYS A 276 -9.74 -5.65 -2.29
C LYS A 276 -8.39 -4.98 -2.09
N SER A 277 -8.22 -3.76 -2.60
CA SER A 277 -6.96 -3.03 -2.43
C SER A 277 -7.17 -1.53 -2.29
N TYR A 278 -6.27 -0.90 -1.55
CA TYR A 278 -6.13 0.54 -1.48
C TYR A 278 -4.65 0.92 -1.46
N GLY A 279 -4.12 1.23 -2.64
CA GLY A 279 -2.73 1.65 -2.85
C GLY A 279 -1.70 0.79 -2.13
N HIS A 280 -0.93 1.43 -1.25
CA HIS A 280 0.12 0.80 -0.44
C HIS A 280 -0.29 0.53 1.02
N TYR A 281 -1.57 0.66 1.36
CA TYR A 281 -2.05 0.54 2.73
C TYR A 281 -2.71 -0.79 3.04
N GLU A 282 -3.42 -1.36 2.08
CA GLU A 282 -4.07 -2.65 2.27
C GLU A 282 -4.21 -3.43 0.97
N ASN A 283 -4.17 -4.74 1.11
CA ASN A 283 -4.48 -5.68 0.05
C ASN A 283 -5.09 -6.93 0.68
N THR A 284 -6.20 -7.39 0.15
CA THR A 284 -6.85 -8.64 0.56
C THR A 284 -7.27 -9.40 -0.67
N ASN A 285 -6.84 -10.64 -0.78
CA ASN A 285 -7.24 -11.58 -1.81
C ASN A 285 -8.17 -12.60 -1.20
N PHE A 286 -9.26 -12.87 -1.86
CA PHE A 286 -10.19 -13.93 -1.54
C PHE A 286 -10.46 -14.77 -2.78
N HIS A 287 -10.28 -16.07 -2.65
CA HIS A 287 -10.55 -17.07 -3.69
C HIS A 287 -11.58 -18.05 -3.15
N PHE A 288 -12.60 -18.32 -3.93
CA PHE A 288 -13.68 -19.19 -3.56
C PHE A 288 -13.91 -20.21 -4.67
N TYR A 289 -13.91 -21.50 -4.32
CA TYR A 289 -13.99 -22.63 -5.24
C TYR A 289 -15.00 -23.66 -4.75
N PRO A 290 -16.26 -23.61 -5.20
CA PRO A 290 -17.20 -24.70 -4.96
C PRO A 290 -16.78 -25.95 -5.76
N SER A 291 -16.49 -27.02 -5.06
CA SER A 291 -16.17 -28.29 -5.71
C SER A 291 -17.43 -28.93 -6.31
N LEU A 292 -17.29 -29.47 -7.51
CA LEU A 292 -18.38 -30.18 -8.17
C LEU A 292 -18.53 -31.63 -7.65
N ASN A 293 -17.44 -32.20 -7.11
CA ASN A 293 -17.46 -33.57 -6.60
C ASN A 293 -16.32 -33.84 -5.59
N PRO A 294 -16.57 -34.22 -4.36
CA PRO A 294 -17.81 -34.14 -3.59
C PRO A 294 -18.20 -32.70 -3.27
N LYS A 295 -19.43 -32.46 -2.88
CA LYS A 295 -19.94 -31.10 -2.55
C LYS A 295 -19.17 -30.46 -1.39
N LYS A 296 -18.00 -29.88 -1.69
CA LYS A 296 -17.09 -29.19 -0.75
C LYS A 296 -16.82 -27.78 -1.26
N ILE A 297 -16.52 -26.90 -0.35
CA ILE A 297 -16.12 -25.54 -0.64
C ILE A 297 -14.66 -25.40 -0.27
N TYR A 298 -13.82 -25.11 -1.27
CA TYR A 298 -12.44 -24.71 -1.05
C TYR A 298 -12.35 -23.19 -1.11
N TRP A 299 -11.54 -22.63 -0.28
CA TRP A 299 -11.33 -21.19 -0.26
C TRP A 299 -9.94 -20.85 0.25
N HIS A 300 -9.47 -19.67 -0.14
CA HIS A 300 -8.25 -19.08 0.33
C HIS A 300 -8.44 -17.58 0.49
N MET A 301 -8.03 -17.07 1.62
CA MET A 301 -7.97 -15.63 1.89
C MET A 301 -6.61 -15.27 2.43
N ASN A 302 -6.00 -14.23 1.90
CA ASN A 302 -4.83 -13.61 2.50
C ASN A 302 -4.88 -12.10 2.34
N GLY A 303 -4.22 -11.41 3.22
CA GLY A 303 -4.15 -9.97 3.11
C GLY A 303 -3.16 -9.36 4.09
N TRP A 304 -2.96 -8.08 3.89
CA TRP A 304 -2.16 -7.26 4.79
C TRP A 304 -2.73 -5.85 4.87
N ARG A 305 -2.46 -5.21 6.01
CA ARG A 305 -2.77 -3.82 6.28
C ARG A 305 -1.57 -3.15 6.94
N GLN A 306 -1.23 -1.96 6.46
CA GLN A 306 -0.13 -1.17 7.04
C GLN A 306 -0.66 -0.22 8.11
N ALA A 307 -0.01 -0.20 9.28
CA ALA A 307 -0.27 0.74 10.35
C ALA A 307 0.63 1.97 10.16
N VAL A 308 0.14 3.00 9.49
CA VAL A 308 0.97 4.17 9.12
C VAL A 308 1.15 5.11 10.29
N HIS A 309 0.07 5.42 11.01
CA HIS A 309 0.05 6.47 12.03
C HIS A 309 0.59 6.03 13.39
N TYR A 310 0.19 4.83 13.84
CA TYR A 310 0.51 4.36 15.19
C TYR A 310 1.82 3.59 15.25
N PHE A 311 2.10 2.81 14.21
CA PHE A 311 3.28 1.95 14.14
C PHE A 311 3.93 2.07 12.76
N PRO A 312 4.72 3.12 12.49
CA PRO A 312 5.37 3.30 11.20
C PRO A 312 6.16 2.06 10.78
N ARG A 313 6.08 1.70 9.50
CA ARG A 313 6.75 0.52 8.92
C ARG A 313 6.31 -0.82 9.50
N THR A 314 5.11 -0.88 10.05
CA THR A 314 4.51 -2.10 10.59
C THR A 314 3.38 -2.57 9.69
N LYS A 315 3.33 -3.85 9.39
CA LYS A 315 2.26 -4.49 8.64
C LYS A 315 1.63 -5.59 9.47
N PHE A 316 0.33 -5.67 9.39
CA PHE A 316 -0.45 -6.78 9.90
C PHE A 316 -0.82 -7.67 8.73
N TYR A 317 -0.48 -8.94 8.81
CA TYR A 317 -0.86 -9.96 7.83
C TYR A 317 -1.91 -10.87 8.45
N PHE A 318 -2.77 -11.40 7.62
CA PHE A 318 -3.72 -12.43 7.97
C PHE A 318 -3.90 -13.36 6.78
N TRP A 319 -4.14 -14.62 7.09
CA TRP A 319 -4.47 -15.63 6.08
C TRP A 319 -5.39 -16.67 6.65
N GLY A 320 -6.09 -17.35 5.76
CA GLY A 320 -6.87 -18.53 6.06
C GLY A 320 -7.15 -19.27 4.76
N PHE A 321 -7.19 -20.58 4.85
CA PHE A 321 -7.55 -21.40 3.72
C PHE A 321 -8.15 -22.73 4.16
N ASN A 322 -9.00 -23.28 3.28
CA ASN A 322 -9.47 -24.65 3.33
C ASN A 322 -9.14 -25.30 1.99
N LYS A 323 -8.17 -26.18 1.99
CA LYS A 323 -7.72 -27.02 0.88
C LYS A 323 -8.13 -28.48 1.12
N PRO A 324 -8.06 -29.37 0.12
CA PRO A 324 -8.23 -30.78 0.36
C PRO A 324 -7.26 -31.30 1.43
N GLY A 325 -7.78 -31.64 2.59
CA GLY A 325 -7.02 -32.22 3.70
C GLY A 325 -6.35 -31.23 4.66
N VAL A 326 -6.33 -29.94 4.36
CA VAL A 326 -5.69 -28.93 5.24
C VAL A 326 -6.56 -27.71 5.39
N GLU A 327 -6.74 -27.30 6.62
CA GLU A 327 -7.36 -26.04 7.01
C GLU A 327 -6.41 -25.27 7.90
N GLU A 328 -6.17 -23.99 7.60
CA GLU A 328 -5.25 -23.14 8.38
C GLU A 328 -5.76 -21.71 8.47
N TYR A 329 -5.52 -21.10 9.60
CA TYR A 329 -5.74 -19.69 9.89
C TYR A 329 -4.51 -19.09 10.56
N GLY A 330 -4.16 -17.86 10.22
CA GLY A 330 -3.02 -17.22 10.86
C GLY A 330 -3.06 -15.71 10.80
N VAL A 331 -2.30 -15.12 11.71
CA VAL A 331 -2.03 -13.69 11.79
C VAL A 331 -0.56 -13.46 12.05
N GLU A 332 -0.01 -12.38 11.50
CA GLU A 332 1.39 -12.00 11.70
C GLU A 332 1.50 -10.47 11.78
N ILE A 333 2.40 -10.01 12.62
CA ILE A 333 2.84 -8.61 12.67
C ILE A 333 4.28 -8.57 12.20
N GLU A 334 4.56 -7.73 11.20
CA GLU A 334 5.90 -7.50 10.67
C GLU A 334 6.31 -6.05 10.94
N LYS A 335 7.50 -5.85 11.51
CA LYS A 335 8.12 -4.54 11.69
C LYS A 335 9.45 -4.48 10.95
N LYS A 336 9.66 -3.41 10.14
CA LYS A 336 10.91 -3.19 9.40
C LYS A 336 11.70 -2.01 9.97
N TRP A 337 13.01 -2.20 10.06
CA TRP A 337 13.97 -1.14 10.36
C TRP A 337 15.06 -1.13 9.28
N ASN A 338 15.46 0.07 8.90
CA ASN A 338 16.51 0.26 7.93
C ASN A 338 17.56 1.21 8.51
N ARG A 339 18.83 0.82 8.46
CA ARG A 339 19.95 1.70 8.77
C ARG A 339 20.64 2.04 7.45
N VAL A 340 20.83 3.33 7.18
CA VAL A 340 21.33 3.81 5.88
C VAL A 340 22.71 4.46 5.96
N TYR A 341 23.23 4.71 7.16
CA TYR A 341 24.59 5.27 7.32
C TYR A 341 25.64 4.16 7.34
N GLY A 342 26.64 4.26 6.46
CA GLY A 342 27.68 3.26 6.28
C GLY A 342 27.20 2.08 5.41
N ARG A 343 27.38 0.84 5.92
CA ARG A 343 26.80 -0.33 5.24
C ARG A 343 25.28 -0.35 5.42
N THR A 344 24.57 -0.40 4.31
CA THR A 344 23.10 -0.55 4.35
C THR A 344 22.74 -1.84 5.08
N SER A 345 21.94 -1.73 6.11
CA SER A 345 21.35 -2.89 6.77
C SER A 345 19.84 -2.76 6.82
N THR A 346 19.17 -3.87 6.58
CA THR A 346 17.72 -4.00 6.76
C THR A 346 17.45 -5.06 7.80
N HIS A 347 16.59 -4.76 8.74
CA HIS A 347 16.15 -5.69 9.76
C HIS A 347 14.64 -5.80 9.71
N THR A 348 14.13 -7.01 9.69
CA THR A 348 12.71 -7.29 9.78
C THR A 348 12.49 -8.20 10.97
N PHE A 349 11.61 -7.81 11.84
CA PHE A 349 11.11 -8.66 12.90
C PHE A 349 9.65 -8.96 12.61
N SER A 350 9.29 -10.24 12.64
CA SER A 350 7.89 -10.65 12.57
C SER A 350 7.56 -11.63 13.69
N GLY A 351 6.31 -11.63 14.10
CA GLY A 351 5.79 -12.57 15.06
C GLY A 351 4.34 -12.86 14.75
N GLY A 352 3.97 -14.11 14.86
CA GLY A 352 2.64 -14.54 14.44
C GLY A 352 2.18 -15.79 15.16
N LEU A 353 0.92 -16.09 14.89
CA LEU A 353 0.23 -17.28 15.36
C LEU A 353 -0.45 -17.93 14.16
N TYR A 354 -0.39 -19.24 14.07
CA TYR A 354 -1.23 -19.99 13.15
C TYR A 354 -1.86 -21.20 13.81
N PHE A 355 -3.01 -21.56 13.30
CA PHE A 355 -3.82 -22.65 13.79
C PHE A 355 -4.29 -23.54 12.64
N GLN A 356 -4.02 -24.84 12.73
CA GLN A 356 -4.49 -25.89 11.84
C GLN A 356 -5.48 -26.78 12.61
N PRO A 357 -6.80 -26.53 12.52
CA PRO A 357 -7.80 -27.25 13.31
C PRO A 357 -7.97 -28.68 12.86
N LYS A 358 -7.69 -28.96 11.60
CA LYS A 358 -7.87 -30.28 10.99
C LYS A 358 -6.81 -30.52 9.94
N TYR A 359 -6.21 -31.68 10.04
CA TYR A 359 -5.24 -32.17 9.09
C TYR A 359 -5.58 -33.61 8.68
N ASP A 360 -5.68 -33.89 7.39
CA ASP A 360 -5.94 -35.21 6.81
C ASP A 360 -4.82 -35.55 5.80
N SER A 361 -3.90 -36.40 6.20
CA SER A 361 -2.71 -36.74 5.41
C SER A 361 -3.03 -37.50 4.10
N LEU A 362 -4.14 -38.20 4.04
CA LEU A 362 -4.53 -38.95 2.82
C LEU A 362 -4.93 -38.02 1.68
N ARG A 363 -5.39 -36.81 2.01
CA ARG A 363 -5.86 -35.82 1.04
C ARG A 363 -4.88 -34.68 0.85
N ALA A 364 -3.96 -34.48 1.79
CA ALA A 364 -2.89 -33.49 1.64
C ALA A 364 -1.91 -33.98 0.55
N ILE A 365 -1.42 -33.05 -0.21
CA ILE A 365 -0.39 -33.28 -1.21
C ILE A 365 0.83 -33.90 -0.50
N ASN A 366 1.41 -34.93 -1.08
CA ASN A 366 2.53 -35.77 -0.58
C ASN A 366 3.74 -35.01 0.01
N LEU A 367 3.58 -34.36 1.12
CA LEU A 367 4.62 -33.56 1.78
C LEU A 367 5.16 -34.18 3.07
N GLY A 368 4.95 -35.49 3.30
CA GLY A 368 5.46 -36.17 4.48
C GLY A 368 4.81 -35.75 5.80
N TYR A 369 3.57 -35.33 5.76
CA TYR A 369 2.83 -34.89 6.93
C TYR A 369 2.35 -36.04 7.80
N ASN A 370 2.35 -35.84 9.11
CA ASN A 370 1.74 -36.79 10.04
C ASN A 370 0.21 -36.75 10.00
N PRO A 371 -0.46 -37.90 10.13
CA PRO A 371 -1.91 -37.96 10.05
C PRO A 371 -2.62 -37.39 11.28
N ASN A 372 -3.78 -36.83 11.02
CA ASN A 372 -4.85 -36.51 11.98
C ASN A 372 -4.45 -35.81 13.29
N GLY A 373 -4.35 -34.50 13.25
CA GLY A 373 -4.11 -33.72 14.46
C GLY A 373 -4.49 -32.26 14.32
N ARG A 374 -4.40 -31.55 15.43
CA ARG A 374 -4.52 -30.08 15.52
C ARG A 374 -3.16 -29.50 15.83
N LEU A 375 -2.87 -28.35 15.26
CA LEU A 375 -1.62 -27.66 15.50
C LEU A 375 -1.88 -26.17 15.69
N ALA A 376 -1.44 -25.63 16.82
CA ALA A 376 -1.41 -24.20 17.09
C ALA A 376 0.03 -23.80 17.43
N VAL A 377 0.58 -22.87 16.68
CA VAL A 377 2.00 -22.47 16.80
C VAL A 377 2.11 -20.97 16.89
N GLY A 378 2.86 -20.51 17.89
CA GLY A 378 3.41 -19.16 17.93
C GLY A 378 4.83 -19.15 17.40
N TYR A 379 5.19 -18.11 16.66
CA TYR A 379 6.53 -17.96 16.12
C TYR A 379 7.04 -16.53 16.16
N LEU A 380 8.36 -16.41 16.18
CA LEU A 380 9.10 -15.16 16.06
C LEU A 380 10.18 -15.34 14.99
N ASP A 381 10.28 -14.40 14.09
CA ASP A 381 11.29 -14.35 13.04
C ASP A 381 12.07 -13.04 13.10
N TRP A 382 13.38 -13.13 13.02
CA TRP A 382 14.25 -11.98 12.81
C TRP A 382 15.10 -12.20 11.57
N ASN A 383 14.89 -11.34 10.58
CA ASN A 383 15.65 -11.31 9.34
C ASN A 383 16.54 -10.07 9.33
N SER A 384 17.82 -10.24 9.04
CA SER A 384 18.79 -9.17 8.98
C SER A 384 19.65 -9.31 7.72
N SER A 385 19.71 -8.26 6.90
CA SER A 385 20.62 -8.17 5.77
C SER A 385 21.63 -7.07 6.02
N ILE A 386 22.93 -7.43 6.08
CA ILE A 386 24.04 -6.51 6.31
C ILE A 386 25.09 -6.71 5.22
N GLY A 387 25.07 -5.87 4.21
CA GLY A 387 25.98 -5.96 3.06
C GLY A 387 25.77 -7.25 2.29
N ALA A 388 26.74 -8.17 2.36
CA ALA A 388 26.73 -9.46 1.64
C ALA A 388 26.17 -10.62 2.48
N VAL A 389 25.81 -10.36 3.74
CA VAL A 389 25.35 -11.37 4.69
C VAL A 389 23.88 -11.19 4.98
N ASP A 390 23.10 -12.23 4.78
CA ASP A 390 21.73 -12.35 5.26
C ASP A 390 21.72 -13.34 6.43
N LEU A 391 21.05 -12.96 7.52
CA LEU A 391 20.84 -13.78 8.71
C LEU A 391 19.34 -13.88 8.98
N ASN A 392 18.87 -15.10 9.20
CA ASN A 392 17.51 -15.37 9.67
C ASN A 392 17.59 -16.18 10.97
N LEU A 393 16.88 -15.72 11.99
CA LEU A 393 16.65 -16.45 13.23
C LEU A 393 15.15 -16.67 13.38
N ASN A 394 14.76 -17.93 13.58
CA ASN A 394 13.37 -18.31 13.80
C ASN A 394 13.25 -19.09 15.11
N ALA A 395 12.27 -18.70 15.91
CA ALA A 395 11.83 -19.45 17.08
C ALA A 395 10.35 -19.78 16.91
N ALA A 396 9.96 -21.02 17.15
CA ALA A 396 8.57 -21.45 17.08
C ALA A 396 8.26 -22.40 18.27
N SER A 397 7.02 -22.31 18.74
CA SER A 397 6.55 -23.11 19.86
C SER A 397 5.08 -23.45 19.69
N THR A 398 4.71 -24.68 19.96
CA THR A 398 3.30 -25.08 20.05
C THR A 398 2.62 -24.51 21.27
N MET A 399 1.32 -24.32 21.16
CA MET A 399 0.44 -23.85 22.23
C MET A 399 -0.26 -25.03 22.91
N GLY A 400 0.41 -25.67 23.86
CA GLY A 400 -0.11 -26.63 24.82
C GLY A 400 -1.36 -27.40 24.38
N ASP A 401 -2.45 -27.25 25.11
CA ASP A 401 -3.72 -27.98 24.95
C ASP A 401 -4.42 -27.81 23.60
N TYR A 402 -4.04 -26.81 22.80
CA TYR A 402 -4.57 -26.57 21.45
C TYR A 402 -3.85 -27.37 20.36
N SER A 403 -2.75 -28.03 20.70
CA SER A 403 -1.94 -28.82 19.76
C SER A 403 -1.92 -30.28 20.13
N THR A 404 -1.98 -31.17 19.13
CA THR A 404 -1.77 -32.62 19.28
C THR A 404 -0.31 -32.94 19.57
N TRP A 405 0.60 -32.08 19.10
CA TRP A 405 2.05 -32.23 19.25
C TRP A 405 2.62 -31.07 20.05
N ASN A 406 3.56 -31.37 20.94
CA ASN A 406 4.29 -30.35 21.70
C ASN A 406 5.75 -30.31 21.26
N PHE A 407 6.15 -29.17 20.69
CA PHE A 407 7.54 -28.93 20.31
C PHE A 407 7.94 -27.46 20.47
N HIS A 408 9.24 -27.25 20.61
CA HIS A 408 9.89 -25.95 20.51
C HIS A 408 11.00 -26.06 19.47
N ARG A 409 11.13 -25.07 18.61
CA ARG A 409 12.11 -25.06 17.53
C ARG A 409 12.90 -23.75 17.53
N LEU A 410 14.21 -23.85 17.42
CA LEU A 410 15.09 -22.73 17.10
C LEU A 410 15.83 -23.03 15.80
N THR A 411 15.91 -22.06 14.92
CA THR A 411 16.63 -22.17 13.64
C THR A 411 17.43 -20.91 13.40
N ALA A 412 18.67 -21.08 12.96
CA ALA A 412 19.53 -20.02 12.46
C ALA A 412 19.93 -20.35 11.02
N LEU A 413 19.71 -19.42 10.12
CA LEU A 413 20.12 -19.51 8.72
C LEU A 413 21.00 -18.32 8.40
N SER A 414 22.21 -18.56 7.91
CA SER A 414 23.08 -17.51 7.40
C SER A 414 23.38 -17.76 5.93
N THR A 415 23.26 -16.72 5.10
CA THR A 415 23.69 -16.77 3.71
C THR A 415 24.71 -15.67 3.43
N PHE A 416 25.76 -16.03 2.70
CA PHE A 416 26.78 -15.11 2.25
C PHE A 416 26.87 -15.12 0.72
N LYS A 417 26.87 -13.91 0.12
CA LYS A 417 27.03 -13.71 -1.33
C LYS A 417 28.32 -12.94 -1.60
N SER A 418 29.31 -13.57 -2.25
CA SER A 418 30.54 -12.89 -2.61
C SER A 418 30.31 -11.79 -3.66
N LYS A 419 31.25 -10.85 -3.76
CA LYS A 419 31.37 -10.01 -4.96
C LYS A 419 31.68 -10.91 -6.15
N LYS A 420 31.30 -10.46 -7.35
CA LYS A 420 31.61 -11.15 -8.62
C LYS A 420 33.12 -11.01 -8.89
N ILE A 421 33.83 -12.11 -8.93
CA ILE A 421 35.29 -12.18 -9.27
C ILE A 421 35.42 -13.06 -10.50
N TYR A 422 36.02 -12.54 -11.56
CA TYR A 422 36.17 -13.23 -12.88
C TYR A 422 34.84 -13.82 -13.40
N GLY A 423 33.74 -13.11 -13.23
CA GLY A 423 32.43 -13.60 -13.68
C GLY A 423 31.72 -14.57 -12.72
N VAL A 424 32.42 -15.10 -11.71
CA VAL A 424 31.89 -16.07 -10.75
C VAL A 424 31.48 -15.38 -9.46
N ARG A 425 30.32 -15.77 -8.91
CA ARG A 425 29.83 -15.36 -7.60
C ARG A 425 29.68 -16.62 -6.73
N THR A 426 30.25 -16.62 -5.56
CA THR A 426 30.05 -17.70 -4.60
C THR A 426 28.86 -17.40 -3.70
N PHE A 427 28.11 -18.43 -3.40
CA PHE A 427 26.99 -18.42 -2.49
C PHE A 427 27.25 -19.49 -1.42
N GLN A 428 27.24 -19.08 -0.17
CA GLN A 428 27.39 -19.99 0.97
C GLN A 428 26.14 -19.89 1.83
N ARG A 429 25.67 -21.04 2.29
CA ARG A 429 24.52 -21.16 3.15
C ARG A 429 24.85 -22.08 4.33
N VAL A 430 24.64 -21.60 5.53
CA VAL A 430 24.81 -22.34 6.77
C VAL A 430 23.49 -22.39 7.50
N ILE A 431 23.04 -23.58 7.86
CA ILE A 431 21.82 -23.81 8.62
C ILE A 431 22.21 -24.52 9.90
N ALA A 432 21.74 -24.01 11.02
CA ALA A 432 21.83 -24.66 12.34
C ALA A 432 20.45 -24.58 13.01
N GLY A 433 20.06 -25.64 13.70
CA GLY A 433 18.80 -25.64 14.40
C GLY A 433 18.64 -26.80 15.35
N LYS A 434 17.71 -26.64 16.27
CA LYS A 434 17.33 -27.68 17.24
C LYS A 434 15.83 -27.67 17.46
N ILE A 435 15.27 -28.85 17.54
CA ILE A 435 13.88 -29.08 17.90
C ILE A 435 13.88 -29.89 19.20
N TRP A 436 13.14 -29.43 20.17
CA TRP A 436 12.81 -30.16 21.38
C TRP A 436 11.35 -30.58 21.28
N SER A 437 11.07 -31.85 21.54
CA SER A 437 9.71 -32.38 21.51
C SER A 437 9.58 -33.52 22.48
N GLU A 438 8.48 -33.61 23.18
CA GLU A 438 8.12 -34.73 24.02
C GLU A 438 7.54 -35.90 23.23
N ASN A 439 6.99 -35.63 22.06
CA ASN A 439 6.33 -36.58 21.18
C ASN A 439 6.92 -36.51 19.77
N GLN A 440 6.41 -37.34 18.88
CA GLN A 440 6.78 -37.28 17.47
C GLN A 440 6.44 -35.92 16.88
N ILE A 441 7.39 -35.28 16.17
CA ILE A 441 7.24 -33.99 15.54
C ILE A 441 6.43 -34.16 14.25
N PRO A 442 5.43 -33.31 13.97
CA PRO A 442 4.71 -33.38 12.70
C PRO A 442 5.64 -33.10 11.51
N GLY A 443 5.51 -33.88 10.44
CA GLY A 443 6.42 -33.83 9.29
C GLY A 443 6.58 -32.45 8.66
N GLN A 444 5.53 -31.63 8.69
CA GLN A 444 5.54 -30.26 8.19
C GLN A 444 6.47 -29.32 8.97
N GLU A 445 6.86 -29.66 10.18
CA GLU A 445 7.72 -28.85 11.05
C GLU A 445 9.18 -29.35 11.06
N HIS A 446 9.49 -30.42 10.34
CA HIS A 446 10.85 -30.89 10.18
C HIS A 446 11.69 -29.91 9.38
N TYR A 447 12.99 -29.93 9.63
CA TYR A 447 13.94 -29.20 8.80
C TYR A 447 14.00 -29.79 7.40
N ASN A 448 13.83 -28.95 6.38
CA ASN A 448 14.02 -29.34 5.00
C ASN A 448 15.33 -28.76 4.47
N ILE A 449 16.23 -29.62 4.00
CA ILE A 449 17.53 -29.25 3.47
C ILE A 449 17.38 -28.40 2.18
N GLU A 450 16.31 -28.62 1.42
CA GLU A 450 16.01 -27.88 0.20
C GLU A 450 15.55 -26.43 0.45
N GLY A 451 15.23 -26.07 1.69
CA GLY A 451 15.06 -24.68 2.11
C GLY A 451 13.64 -24.16 2.15
N ASN A 452 12.66 -24.91 1.68
CA ASN A 452 11.24 -24.58 1.85
C ASN A 452 10.62 -25.58 2.82
N SER A 453 9.96 -25.10 3.86
CA SER A 453 9.11 -25.99 4.66
C SER A 453 7.86 -26.34 3.88
N ALA A 454 7.26 -27.47 4.19
CA ALA A 454 5.97 -27.84 3.61
C ALA A 454 4.90 -26.78 3.88
N ASN A 455 4.96 -26.12 5.04
CA ASN A 455 4.10 -24.98 5.38
C ASN A 455 4.36 -23.75 4.49
N ASP A 456 5.61 -23.45 4.14
CA ASP A 456 5.94 -22.37 3.22
C ASP A 456 5.35 -22.61 1.83
N LEU A 457 5.45 -23.83 1.31
CA LEU A 457 4.84 -24.22 0.05
C LEU A 457 3.31 -24.06 0.10
N LEU A 458 2.68 -24.52 1.18
CA LEU A 458 1.25 -24.40 1.36
C LEU A 458 0.77 -22.94 1.40
N ARG A 459 1.50 -22.06 2.07
CA ARG A 459 1.12 -20.66 2.25
C ARG A 459 1.43 -19.80 1.04
N LYS A 460 2.62 -19.98 0.45
CA LYS A 460 3.10 -19.11 -0.64
C LYS A 460 2.55 -19.51 -1.99
N ASN A 461 2.39 -20.81 -2.24
CA ASN A 461 2.10 -21.37 -3.56
C ASN A 461 0.73 -22.02 -3.64
N TYR A 462 -0.26 -21.46 -2.98
CA TYR A 462 -1.59 -22.02 -2.88
C TYR A 462 -2.22 -22.47 -4.22
N LEU A 463 -2.17 -21.61 -5.23
CA LEU A 463 -2.67 -21.97 -6.56
C LEU A 463 -1.62 -22.75 -7.36
N VAL A 464 -0.36 -22.39 -7.20
CA VAL A 464 0.75 -22.97 -7.92
C VAL A 464 0.96 -24.42 -7.56
N ASP A 465 0.84 -24.82 -6.29
CA ASP A 465 0.92 -26.22 -5.86
C ASP A 465 -0.08 -27.14 -6.54
N GLN A 466 -1.22 -26.60 -6.92
CA GLN A 466 -2.29 -27.40 -7.51
C GLN A 466 -2.29 -27.36 -9.04
N PHE A 467 -1.80 -26.25 -9.61
CA PHE A 467 -1.86 -25.97 -11.05
C PHE A 467 -0.51 -25.94 -11.72
N TYR A 468 0.47 -25.36 -11.04
CA TYR A 468 1.78 -25.00 -11.57
C TYR A 468 2.92 -25.65 -10.80
N GLY A 469 2.66 -26.69 -10.04
CA GLY A 469 3.71 -27.39 -9.30
C GLY A 469 4.90 -27.83 -10.14
N SER A 470 4.72 -27.87 -11.49
CA SER A 470 5.78 -28.03 -12.46
C SER A 470 6.39 -26.71 -12.95
N PHE A 471 5.75 -25.54 -12.74
CA PHE A 471 6.25 -24.25 -13.19
C PHE A 471 7.17 -23.57 -12.19
N ASP A 472 7.01 -23.82 -10.91
CA ASP A 472 7.95 -23.33 -9.89
C ASP A 472 9.34 -23.96 -9.96
N LEU A 473 9.49 -25.02 -10.74
CA LEU A 473 10.80 -25.61 -11.05
C LEU A 473 11.62 -24.80 -12.07
N PHE A 474 11.00 -23.81 -12.73
CA PHE A 474 11.63 -23.00 -13.77
C PHE A 474 11.82 -21.51 -13.41
N ASN A 475 11.41 -21.06 -12.22
CA ASN A 475 11.68 -19.75 -11.66
C ASN A 475 12.63 -19.87 -10.45
#